data_0fd7e3c09d9cf1c40634e786d904bf27
#
_entry.id   0fd7e3c09d9cf1c40634e786d904bf27
#
_cell.length_a   1.000
_cell.length_b   1.000
_cell.length_c   1.000
_cell.angle_alpha   90.00
_cell.angle_beta   90.00
_cell.angle_gamma   90.00
#
_symmetry.space_group_name_H-M   'P 1'
#
loop_
_entity.id
_entity.type
_entity.pdbx_description
1 polymer ?
#
loop_
_entity_poly.entity_id
_entity_poly.type
_entity_poly.pdbx_seq_one_letter_code
_entity_poly.pdbx_strand_id
1 'polypeptide(L)'
;MKKNLVYLVVALLIATCLNACYYDEVATFEGLPTNVSLKNDVQPIFNRDCNLSGCHDAIPSHHPSLTPENAYKDLTSGGFVNTVDPPNSILYLSVTGGGMPAGRAPLSENDTKIILGWITEGAKNN
;
A
#
# COMPACT_ATOMS: atom_id res chain seq x y z
N MET A 1 32.80 34.25 -33.08
CA MET A 1 31.87 34.64 -32.01
C MET A 1 30.60 33.79 -31.96
N LYS A 2 29.86 33.56 -33.05
CA LYS A 2 28.61 32.73 -33.03
C LYS A 2 28.82 31.27 -32.61
N LYS A 3 29.91 30.61 -33.04
CA LYS A 3 30.18 29.23 -32.68
C LYS A 3 30.45 29.04 -31.17
N ASN A 4 31.18 29.97 -30.56
CA ASN A 4 31.47 29.89 -29.13
C ASN A 4 30.22 30.10 -28.27
N LEU A 5 29.28 30.93 -28.74
CA LEU A 5 28.01 31.16 -28.09
C LEU A 5 27.13 29.89 -28.12
N VAL A 6 27.11 29.15 -29.23
CA VAL A 6 26.40 27.88 -29.35
C VAL A 6 26.94 26.84 -28.38
N TYR A 7 28.28 26.70 -28.29
CA TYR A 7 28.87 25.75 -27.32
C TYR A 7 28.56 26.11 -25.86
N LEU A 8 28.53 27.38 -25.52
CA LEU A 8 28.16 27.84 -24.18
C LEU A 8 26.70 27.54 -23.85
N VAL A 9 25.80 27.73 -24.79
CA VAL A 9 24.37 27.42 -24.59
C VAL A 9 24.14 25.90 -24.46
N VAL A 10 24.81 25.08 -25.28
CA VAL A 10 24.72 23.61 -25.18
C VAL A 10 25.30 23.10 -23.85
N ALA A 11 26.45 23.64 -23.41
CA ALA A 11 27.04 23.27 -22.13
C ALA A 11 26.11 23.63 -20.94
N LEU A 12 25.45 24.78 -21.01
CA LEU A 12 24.50 25.20 -19.97
C LEU A 12 23.26 24.30 -19.93
N LEU A 13 22.74 23.89 -21.10
CA LEU A 13 21.61 22.95 -21.19
C LEU A 13 21.97 21.57 -20.65
N ILE A 14 23.16 21.07 -20.93
CA ILE A 14 23.65 19.79 -20.37
C ILE A 14 23.79 19.87 -18.85
N ALA A 15 24.33 20.98 -18.33
CA ALA A 15 24.48 21.19 -16.89
C ALA A 15 23.15 21.24 -16.14
N THR A 16 22.07 21.77 -16.75
CA THR A 16 20.74 21.79 -16.15
C THR A 16 20.06 20.40 -16.14
N CYS A 17 20.35 19.56 -17.14
CA CYS A 17 19.81 18.19 -17.18
C CYS A 17 20.41 17.26 -16.13
N LEU A 18 21.63 17.53 -15.66
CA LEU A 18 22.29 16.69 -14.66
C LEU A 18 21.77 16.89 -13.22
N ASN A 19 20.98 17.93 -12.98
CA ASN A 19 20.35 18.18 -11.68
C ASN A 19 18.94 17.57 -11.54
N ALA A 20 18.47 16.84 -12.53
CA ALA A 20 17.20 16.14 -12.51
C ALA A 20 17.28 14.77 -11.83
N CYS A 21 18.13 14.61 -10.79
CA CYS A 21 17.95 13.52 -9.84
C CYS A 21 16.74 13.87 -8.99
N TYR A 22 15.57 13.36 -9.39
CA TYR A 22 14.41 13.32 -8.55
C TYR A 22 14.76 12.48 -7.32
N TYR A 23 14.87 13.12 -6.18
CA TYR A 23 14.98 12.46 -4.89
C TYR A 23 13.62 11.82 -4.65
N ASP A 24 13.54 10.52 -4.86
CA ASP A 24 12.41 9.73 -4.41
C ASP A 24 12.51 9.68 -2.88
N GLU A 25 11.90 10.65 -2.23
CA GLU A 25 11.74 10.59 -0.78
C GLU A 25 10.85 9.39 -0.50
N VAL A 26 11.45 8.30 -0.06
CA VAL A 26 10.71 7.20 0.55
C VAL A 26 9.94 7.82 1.70
N ALA A 27 8.63 7.96 1.53
CA ALA A 27 7.76 8.49 2.55
C ALA A 27 7.95 7.67 3.83
N THR A 28 8.69 8.22 4.78
CA THR A 28 8.82 7.62 6.11
C THR A 28 7.48 7.80 6.78
N PHE A 29 6.69 6.74 6.85
CA PHE A 29 5.41 6.73 7.56
C PHE A 29 5.69 6.74 9.06
N GLU A 30 5.92 7.95 9.61
CA GLU A 30 6.12 8.11 11.04
C GLU A 30 4.90 7.60 11.81
N GLY A 31 5.15 6.78 12.82
CA GLY A 31 4.09 6.27 13.70
C GLY A 31 3.37 5.02 13.19
N LEU A 32 3.87 4.33 12.17
CA LEU A 32 3.38 2.99 11.85
C LEU A 32 3.87 1.98 12.88
N PRO A 33 3.04 1.00 13.26
CA PRO A 33 3.48 -0.11 14.09
C PRO A 33 4.49 -0.96 13.33
N THR A 34 5.45 -1.52 14.05
CA THR A 34 6.49 -2.41 13.54
C THR A 34 6.29 -3.85 14.04
N ASN A 35 6.89 -4.82 13.35
CA ASN A 35 6.73 -6.25 13.63
C ASN A 35 5.27 -6.72 13.55
N VAL A 36 4.54 -6.19 12.59
CA VAL A 36 3.11 -6.49 12.41
C VAL A 36 2.94 -7.91 11.85
N SER A 37 2.14 -8.72 12.55
CA SER A 37 1.81 -10.08 12.16
C SER A 37 0.46 -10.12 11.42
N LEU A 38 0.43 -10.81 10.28
CA LEU A 38 -0.85 -11.08 9.62
C LEU A 38 -1.81 -11.80 10.55
N LYS A 39 -1.35 -12.85 11.20
CA LYS A 39 -2.20 -13.71 12.05
C LYS A 39 -2.69 -13.00 13.31
N ASN A 40 -1.79 -12.25 13.98
CA ASN A 40 -2.07 -11.74 15.32
C ASN A 40 -2.62 -10.32 15.31
N ASP A 41 -2.31 -9.52 14.28
CA ASP A 41 -2.67 -8.11 14.26
C ASP A 41 -3.67 -7.77 13.13
N VAL A 42 -3.44 -8.25 11.91
CA VAL A 42 -4.28 -7.92 10.76
C VAL A 42 -5.52 -8.82 10.67
N GLN A 43 -5.36 -10.12 10.88
CA GLN A 43 -6.46 -11.07 10.79
C GLN A 43 -7.61 -10.80 11.78
N PRO A 44 -7.36 -10.37 13.02
CA PRO A 44 -8.44 -9.93 13.91
C PRO A 44 -9.29 -8.79 13.35
N ILE A 45 -8.67 -7.84 12.62
CA ILE A 45 -9.38 -6.75 11.94
C ILE A 45 -10.28 -7.33 10.84
N PHE A 46 -9.74 -8.23 10.02
CA PHE A 46 -10.53 -8.89 8.97
C PHE A 46 -11.69 -9.70 9.55
N ASN A 47 -11.47 -10.44 10.64
CA ASN A 47 -12.50 -11.25 11.28
C ASN A 47 -13.64 -10.40 11.85
N ARG A 48 -13.34 -9.23 12.36
CA ARG A 48 -14.33 -8.34 12.96
C ARG A 48 -15.16 -7.59 11.91
N ASP A 49 -14.52 -7.14 10.81
CA ASP A 49 -15.12 -6.15 9.93
C ASP A 49 -15.25 -6.56 8.46
N CYS A 50 -14.53 -7.57 8.00
CA CYS A 50 -14.35 -7.84 6.58
C CYS A 50 -14.83 -9.23 6.13
N ASN A 51 -14.42 -10.32 6.80
CA ASN A 51 -14.72 -11.69 6.39
C ASN A 51 -16.10 -12.19 6.86
N LEU A 52 -17.05 -11.29 6.97
CA LEU A 52 -18.42 -11.62 7.34
C LEU A 52 -19.14 -12.34 6.20
N SER A 53 -20.18 -13.13 6.57
CA SER A 53 -20.99 -13.88 5.60
C SER A 53 -21.55 -12.96 4.51
N GLY A 54 -21.32 -13.35 3.25
CA GLY A 54 -21.74 -12.57 2.08
C GLY A 54 -20.83 -11.38 1.73
N CYS A 55 -19.73 -11.19 2.50
CA CYS A 55 -18.71 -10.17 2.20
C CYS A 55 -17.43 -10.85 1.68
N HIS A 56 -16.40 -10.93 2.49
CA HIS A 56 -15.10 -11.52 2.14
C HIS A 56 -14.85 -12.85 2.86
N ASP A 57 -15.90 -13.67 2.99
CA ASP A 57 -15.86 -14.99 3.61
C ASP A 57 -15.14 -16.05 2.76
N ALA A 58 -15.28 -17.33 3.10
CA ALA A 58 -14.60 -18.41 2.40
C ALA A 58 -15.02 -18.59 0.94
N ILE A 59 -16.25 -18.18 0.59
CA ILE A 59 -16.78 -18.16 -0.78
C ILE A 59 -17.32 -16.75 -1.03
N PRO A 60 -16.42 -15.76 -1.17
CA PRO A 60 -16.83 -14.37 -1.17
C PRO A 60 -17.64 -14.03 -2.42
N SER A 61 -18.67 -13.21 -2.24
CA SER A 61 -19.37 -12.59 -3.36
C SER A 61 -18.46 -11.68 -4.17
N HIS A 62 -17.43 -11.16 -3.52
CA HIS A 62 -16.38 -10.31 -4.09
C HIS A 62 -15.01 -10.71 -3.55
N HIS A 63 -14.07 -11.02 -4.45
CA HIS A 63 -12.68 -11.26 -4.07
C HIS A 63 -12.01 -9.99 -3.50
N PRO A 64 -11.05 -10.13 -2.58
CA PRO A 64 -10.43 -11.36 -2.05
C PRO A 64 -11.27 -12.03 -0.94
N SER A 65 -11.02 -13.32 -0.66
CA SER A 65 -11.41 -13.94 0.61
C SER A 65 -10.46 -13.48 1.71
N LEU A 66 -11.01 -13.03 2.84
CA LEU A 66 -10.23 -12.52 3.97
C LEU A 66 -10.31 -13.43 5.21
N THR A 67 -10.67 -14.71 5.01
CA THR A 67 -10.60 -15.71 6.07
C THR A 67 -9.15 -16.07 6.39
N PRO A 68 -8.85 -16.57 7.60
CA PRO A 68 -7.50 -16.93 8.02
C PRO A 68 -6.77 -17.86 7.03
N GLU A 69 -7.50 -18.75 6.37
CA GLU A 69 -6.95 -19.73 5.44
C GLU A 69 -6.59 -19.15 4.08
N ASN A 70 -7.31 -18.11 3.65
CA ASN A 70 -7.25 -17.60 2.27
C ASN A 70 -6.62 -16.21 2.16
N ALA A 71 -6.73 -15.38 3.21
CA ALA A 71 -6.38 -13.96 3.15
C ALA A 71 -4.99 -13.70 2.58
N TYR A 72 -3.97 -14.38 3.09
CA TYR A 72 -2.60 -14.19 2.61
C TYR A 72 -2.48 -14.44 1.11
N LYS A 73 -2.95 -15.62 0.67
CA LYS A 73 -2.87 -16.02 -0.73
C LYS A 73 -3.64 -15.06 -1.63
N ASP A 74 -4.87 -14.77 -1.28
CA ASP A 74 -5.76 -13.95 -2.10
C ASP A 74 -5.25 -12.51 -2.20
N LEU A 75 -4.77 -11.94 -1.09
CA LEU A 75 -4.23 -10.59 -1.07
C LEU A 75 -2.93 -10.46 -1.89
N THR A 76 -2.01 -11.41 -1.75
CA THR A 76 -0.70 -11.33 -2.41
C THR A 76 -0.75 -11.74 -3.87
N SER A 77 -1.42 -12.85 -4.21
CA SER A 77 -1.54 -13.32 -5.59
C SER A 77 -2.60 -12.56 -6.42
N GLY A 78 -3.58 -11.95 -5.75
CA GLY A 78 -4.61 -11.12 -6.39
C GLY A 78 -4.17 -9.68 -6.69
N GLY A 79 -2.96 -9.27 -6.27
CA GLY A 79 -2.46 -7.92 -6.50
C GLY A 79 -3.10 -6.85 -5.61
N PHE A 80 -3.71 -7.25 -4.48
CA PHE A 80 -4.34 -6.31 -3.55
C PHE A 80 -3.34 -5.59 -2.65
N VAL A 81 -2.12 -6.11 -2.52
CA VAL A 81 -1.02 -5.51 -1.78
C VAL A 81 0.14 -5.13 -2.70
N ASN A 82 0.69 -3.94 -2.49
CA ASN A 82 1.85 -3.42 -3.19
C ASN A 82 2.95 -3.13 -2.16
N THR A 83 3.92 -4.01 -2.03
CA THR A 83 5.01 -3.88 -1.05
C THR A 83 6.12 -2.91 -1.51
N VAL A 84 6.09 -2.48 -2.77
CA VAL A 84 7.01 -1.46 -3.30
C VAL A 84 6.47 -0.06 -3.04
N ASP A 85 5.15 0.09 -3.10
CA ASP A 85 4.46 1.36 -2.84
C ASP A 85 3.23 1.08 -1.94
N PRO A 86 3.45 0.82 -0.65
CA PRO A 86 2.43 0.38 0.29
C PRO A 86 1.17 1.24 0.35
N PRO A 87 1.24 2.59 0.34
CA PRO A 87 0.04 3.44 0.37
C PRO A 87 -0.85 3.29 -0.86
N ASN A 88 -0.30 2.88 -1.98
CA ASN A 88 -1.03 2.62 -3.21
C ASN A 88 -1.50 1.16 -3.35
N SER A 89 -1.46 0.39 -2.27
CA SER A 89 -2.09 -0.93 -2.22
C SER A 89 -3.61 -0.81 -2.33
N ILE A 90 -4.24 -1.63 -3.17
CA ILE A 90 -5.70 -1.67 -3.34
C ILE A 90 -6.39 -1.90 -1.98
N LEU A 91 -5.85 -2.82 -1.17
CA LEU A 91 -6.35 -3.08 0.18
C LEU A 91 -6.38 -1.79 1.02
N TYR A 92 -5.26 -1.07 1.09
CA TYR A 92 -5.15 0.13 1.92
C TYR A 92 -6.06 1.27 1.41
N LEU A 93 -6.06 1.50 0.10
CA LEU A 93 -6.93 2.51 -0.53
C LEU A 93 -8.41 2.20 -0.31
N SER A 94 -8.81 0.94 -0.35
CA SER A 94 -10.20 0.53 -0.13
C SER A 94 -10.68 0.86 1.28
N VAL A 95 -9.84 0.63 2.30
CA VAL A 95 -10.22 0.86 3.71
C VAL A 95 -10.09 2.32 4.14
N THR A 96 -9.23 3.11 3.49
CA THR A 96 -9.06 4.55 3.77
C THR A 96 -9.94 5.44 2.90
N GLY A 97 -10.26 5.00 1.68
CA GLY A 97 -11.10 5.74 0.74
C GLY A 97 -12.61 5.66 1.01
N GLY A 98 -13.03 5.02 2.10
CA GLY A 98 -14.44 4.89 2.49
C GLY A 98 -15.24 3.87 1.67
N GLY A 99 -14.58 3.06 0.83
CA GLY A 99 -15.23 1.98 0.07
C GLY A 99 -15.49 0.74 0.93
N MET A 100 -14.62 0.48 1.91
CA MET A 100 -14.68 -0.69 2.80
C MET A 100 -14.51 -0.29 4.26
N PRO A 101 -15.18 -0.98 5.17
CA PRO A 101 -16.22 -2.00 4.99
C PRO A 101 -17.52 -1.42 4.39
N ALA A 102 -18.03 -2.04 3.33
CA ALA A 102 -19.22 -1.53 2.64
C ALA A 102 -20.45 -1.55 3.57
N GLY A 103 -21.15 -0.42 3.65
CA GLY A 103 -22.37 -0.28 4.46
C GLY A 103 -22.16 -0.33 5.98
N ARG A 104 -20.91 -0.19 6.46
CA ARG A 104 -20.52 -0.22 7.88
C ARG A 104 -19.69 1.01 8.23
N ALA A 105 -19.41 1.19 9.52
CA ALA A 105 -18.49 2.23 9.97
C ALA A 105 -17.08 1.99 9.40
N PRO A 106 -16.36 3.05 9.01
CA PRO A 106 -14.97 2.94 8.60
C PRO A 106 -14.10 2.29 9.66
N LEU A 107 -13.00 1.66 9.24
CA LEU A 107 -11.98 1.17 10.17
C LEU A 107 -11.41 2.34 10.99
N SER A 108 -10.96 2.03 12.20
CA SER A 108 -10.26 3.03 13.00
C SER A 108 -8.92 3.41 12.35
N GLU A 109 -8.39 4.59 12.67
CA GLU A 109 -7.06 5.02 12.22
C GLU A 109 -5.97 4.03 12.65
N ASN A 110 -6.11 3.46 13.85
CA ASN A 110 -5.18 2.44 14.33
C ASN A 110 -5.23 1.18 13.47
N ASP A 111 -6.41 0.69 13.11
CA ASP A 111 -6.55 -0.50 12.27
C ASP A 111 -5.97 -0.28 10.86
N THR A 112 -6.20 0.89 10.29
CA THR A 112 -5.62 1.22 8.97
C THR A 112 -4.10 1.35 9.02
N LYS A 113 -3.53 1.88 10.12
CA LYS A 113 -2.08 1.90 10.36
C LYS A 113 -1.48 0.50 10.53
N ILE A 114 -2.18 -0.41 11.21
CA ILE A 114 -1.75 -1.81 11.34
C ILE A 114 -1.69 -2.47 9.95
N ILE A 115 -2.73 -2.30 9.13
CA ILE A 115 -2.75 -2.84 7.76
C ILE A 115 -1.59 -2.26 6.94
N LEU A 116 -1.39 -0.94 6.98
CA LEU A 116 -0.29 -0.30 6.25
C LEU A 116 1.08 -0.76 6.75
N GLY A 117 1.27 -0.90 8.06
CA GLY A 117 2.49 -1.40 8.68
C GLY A 117 2.84 -2.81 8.17
N TRP A 118 1.86 -3.70 8.14
CA TRP A 118 2.03 -5.06 7.61
C TRP A 118 2.47 -5.04 6.13
N ILE A 119 1.84 -4.21 5.30
CA ILE A 119 2.21 -4.10 3.88
C ILE A 119 3.63 -3.55 3.74
N THR A 120 3.97 -2.51 4.52
CA THR A 120 5.28 -1.85 4.50
C THR A 120 6.41 -2.81 4.91
N GLU A 121 6.13 -3.74 5.81
CA GLU A 121 7.08 -4.79 6.23
C GLU A 121 7.15 -5.99 5.27
N GLY A 122 6.53 -5.89 4.10
CA GLY A 122 6.59 -6.88 3.03
C GLY A 122 5.42 -7.86 3.02
N ALA A 123 4.31 -7.56 3.67
CA ALA A 123 3.08 -8.34 3.69
C ALA A 123 3.33 -9.83 3.98
N LYS A 124 4.00 -10.13 5.08
CA LYS A 124 4.46 -11.48 5.44
C LYS A 124 3.30 -12.37 5.90
N ASN A 125 3.42 -13.67 5.64
CA ASN A 125 2.52 -14.70 6.21
C ASN A 125 3.07 -15.17 7.56
N ASN A 126 2.84 -14.44 8.63
CA ASN A 126 3.43 -14.63 9.95
C ASN A 126 2.39 -14.57 11.09
#